data_b4a6e041c28a8df395e0250721df6abd
#
_entry.id   b4a6e041c28a8df395e0250721df6abd
#
_cell.length_a   1.000
_cell.length_b   1.000
_cell.length_c   1.000
_cell.angle_alpha   90.00
_cell.angle_beta   90.00
_cell.angle_gamma   90.00
#
_symmetry.space_group_name_H-M   'P 1'
#
loop_
_entity.id
_entity.type
_entity.pdbx_description
1 polymer ?
#
loop_
_entity_poly.entity_id
_entity_poly.type
_entity_poly.pdbx_seq_one_letter_code
_entity_poly.pdbx_strand_id
1 'polypeptide(L)'
;MRIRREGLTRRRSAMAAALGLLLVGGSAVPASADSTRSMQWHLDAMKADEMWQTSTGKGVVVAVIDTGVDPANPDLVGQVLKGRNLESDAAGDEHTDYDGHGTSMAGLIAGTGRSNGGNGAFGLAPGAKILPIRMPESGVGATQAEGDARFNRVAPVAIRYAVERGAKVINISLGVEEGSQALTDAVKYALDKGSLVFAAAGNSGDGANLLEYPGGTPGVVGVGAIGHDAKKTDESQYGPQIDFTAPGIDMVHPCKGGTQLCKTSGTSDATAIASASAALIWSKHPDWTNNQVLRVMLNTAGKPKSGAKRDDFVGYGAVRPRIALKTPGDPGPPDVYPLPDLAAAERKSPSASPKPSKATGDSENSDKPAAAAPAPASASDDSNNTGLWIGLGIGALALIGAASAGLVLRDRRRKSAAAAASPAYPHQPPYPNPYQQPQPQHQAPPPPFGPPPPAA
;
A
#
# COMPACT_ATOMS: atom_id res chain seq x y z
N MET A 1 -74.72 -10.92 -61.48
CA MET A 1 -73.51 -10.07 -61.58
C MET A 1 -72.74 -10.17 -60.27
N ARG A 2 -71.76 -11.10 -60.19
CA ARG A 2 -70.89 -11.36 -59.01
C ARG A 2 -69.52 -10.82 -59.35
N ILE A 3 -69.11 -9.74 -58.72
CA ILE A 3 -67.76 -9.20 -58.91
C ILE A 3 -67.15 -8.88 -57.53
N ARG A 4 -66.09 -9.64 -57.26
CA ARG A 4 -64.91 -9.32 -56.41
C ARG A 4 -65.07 -8.73 -55.02
N ARG A 5 -64.99 -9.62 -54.00
CA ARG A 5 -64.66 -9.28 -52.59
C ARG A 5 -63.35 -9.92 -52.08
N GLU A 6 -62.53 -10.47 -52.94
CA GLU A 6 -61.33 -11.21 -52.53
C GLU A 6 -60.05 -10.37 -52.42
N GLY A 7 -60.02 -9.11 -52.85
CA GLY A 7 -58.79 -8.29 -52.88
C GLY A 7 -58.48 -7.50 -51.60
N LEU A 8 -59.43 -7.30 -50.70
CA LEU A 8 -59.24 -6.43 -49.55
C LEU A 8 -58.71 -7.14 -48.30
N THR A 9 -58.90 -8.44 -48.16
CA THR A 9 -58.47 -9.23 -47.01
C THR A 9 -57.00 -9.55 -47.07
N ARG A 10 -56.42 -9.81 -48.28
CA ARG A 10 -54.98 -10.05 -48.43
C ARG A 10 -54.08 -8.85 -48.20
N ARG A 11 -54.55 -7.64 -48.49
CA ARG A 11 -53.79 -6.40 -48.20
C ARG A 11 -53.74 -6.03 -46.71
N ARG A 12 -54.78 -6.38 -45.92
CA ARG A 12 -54.83 -6.12 -44.47
C ARG A 12 -53.96 -7.08 -43.70
N SER A 13 -53.82 -8.32 -44.14
CA SER A 13 -52.94 -9.33 -43.50
C SER A 13 -51.44 -9.06 -43.77
N ALA A 14 -51.08 -8.54 -44.94
CA ALA A 14 -49.69 -8.18 -45.26
C ALA A 14 -49.23 -6.92 -44.49
N MET A 15 -50.16 -5.97 -44.24
CA MET A 15 -49.82 -4.74 -43.47
C MET A 15 -49.70 -5.04 -41.97
N ALA A 16 -50.44 -6.01 -41.42
CA ALA A 16 -50.32 -6.39 -40.00
C ALA A 16 -49.03 -7.21 -39.74
N ALA A 17 -48.56 -8.02 -40.70
CA ALA A 17 -47.28 -8.74 -40.58
C ALA A 17 -46.05 -7.79 -40.73
N ALA A 18 -46.13 -6.75 -41.55
CA ALA A 18 -45.04 -5.74 -41.66
C ALA A 18 -44.94 -4.84 -40.45
N LEU A 19 -46.07 -4.49 -39.78
CA LEU A 19 -46.02 -3.71 -38.52
C LEU A 19 -45.54 -4.54 -37.32
N GLY A 20 -45.81 -5.85 -37.32
CA GLY A 20 -45.31 -6.78 -36.28
C GLY A 20 -43.79 -7.01 -36.35
N LEU A 21 -43.19 -7.00 -37.54
CA LEU A 21 -41.76 -7.14 -37.74
C LEU A 21 -40.96 -5.84 -37.41
N LEU A 22 -41.60 -4.67 -37.53
CA LEU A 22 -40.98 -3.40 -37.15
C LEU A 22 -40.99 -3.12 -35.63
N LEU A 23 -41.85 -3.80 -34.85
CA LEU A 23 -41.90 -3.65 -33.40
C LEU A 23 -40.96 -4.63 -32.62
N VAL A 24 -40.44 -5.67 -33.27
CA VAL A 24 -39.47 -6.61 -32.68
C VAL A 24 -38.02 -6.20 -32.97
N GLY A 25 -37.79 -5.29 -33.92
CA GLY A 25 -36.46 -4.80 -34.33
C GLY A 25 -35.94 -3.61 -33.54
N GLY A 26 -36.61 -3.12 -32.53
CA GLY A 26 -36.28 -1.81 -31.94
C GLY A 26 -36.20 -1.77 -30.44
N SER A 27 -35.40 -2.58 -29.79
CA SER A 27 -34.83 -2.26 -28.47
C SER A 27 -33.88 -3.35 -27.96
N ALA A 28 -32.88 -3.73 -28.73
CA ALA A 28 -31.63 -4.12 -28.10
C ALA A 28 -30.98 -2.81 -27.67
N VAL A 29 -31.40 -2.25 -26.55
CA VAL A 29 -30.56 -1.33 -25.79
C VAL A 29 -29.29 -2.15 -25.52
N PRO A 30 -28.11 -1.80 -26.04
CA PRO A 30 -26.91 -2.47 -25.62
C PRO A 30 -26.88 -2.34 -24.09
N ALA A 31 -26.88 -3.46 -23.37
CA ALA A 31 -26.54 -3.45 -21.97
C ALA A 31 -25.12 -2.83 -21.95
N SER A 32 -25.03 -1.56 -21.61
CA SER A 32 -23.76 -0.94 -21.30
C SER A 32 -23.21 -1.74 -20.12
N ALA A 33 -22.34 -2.71 -20.39
CA ALA A 33 -21.52 -3.26 -19.33
C ALA A 33 -20.83 -2.05 -18.72
N ASP A 34 -21.04 -1.82 -17.43
CA ASP A 34 -20.35 -0.77 -16.71
C ASP A 34 -18.85 -0.90 -17.02
N SER A 35 -18.27 0.15 -17.55
CA SER A 35 -16.83 0.13 -17.85
C SER A 35 -16.07 -0.04 -16.54
N THR A 36 -14.95 -0.75 -16.55
CA THR A 36 -14.11 -0.89 -15.34
C THR A 36 -13.80 0.49 -14.73
N ARG A 37 -13.62 1.50 -15.57
CA ARG A 37 -13.41 2.89 -15.12
C ARG A 37 -14.56 3.42 -14.27
N SER A 38 -15.83 3.09 -14.57
CA SER A 38 -17.00 3.52 -13.78
C SER A 38 -17.06 2.87 -12.41
N MET A 39 -16.40 1.72 -12.20
CA MET A 39 -16.27 1.08 -10.89
C MET A 39 -15.14 1.66 -10.04
N GLN A 40 -14.28 2.52 -10.61
CA GLN A 40 -13.14 3.13 -9.93
C GLN A 40 -13.53 4.46 -9.25
N TRP A 41 -14.38 4.36 -8.22
CA TRP A 41 -14.92 5.51 -7.50
C TRP A 41 -13.85 6.53 -7.04
N HIS A 42 -12.68 6.03 -6.63
CA HIS A 42 -11.56 6.84 -6.15
C HIS A 42 -11.05 7.79 -7.23
N LEU A 43 -11.03 7.36 -8.49
CA LEU A 43 -10.63 8.22 -9.60
C LEU A 43 -11.66 9.33 -9.87
N ASP A 44 -12.95 9.03 -9.69
CA ASP A 44 -14.02 10.03 -9.80
C ASP A 44 -13.99 11.04 -8.65
N ALA A 45 -13.82 10.56 -7.41
CA ALA A 45 -13.69 11.40 -6.22
C ALA A 45 -12.49 12.36 -6.32
N MET A 46 -11.37 11.87 -6.87
CA MET A 46 -10.15 12.65 -7.06
C MET A 46 -10.17 13.50 -8.33
N LYS A 47 -11.18 13.32 -9.23
CA LYS A 47 -11.27 14.00 -10.54
C LYS A 47 -10.07 13.70 -11.44
N ALA A 48 -9.76 12.41 -11.60
CA ALA A 48 -8.60 11.93 -12.34
C ALA A 48 -8.57 12.42 -13.79
N ASP A 49 -9.71 12.39 -14.49
CA ASP A 49 -9.81 12.83 -15.88
C ASP A 49 -9.44 14.31 -16.06
N GLU A 50 -9.77 15.18 -15.10
CA GLU A 50 -9.33 16.59 -15.07
C GLU A 50 -7.81 16.70 -14.87
N MET A 51 -7.25 15.89 -13.95
CA MET A 51 -5.81 15.89 -13.67
C MET A 51 -4.98 15.40 -14.85
N TRP A 52 -5.43 14.39 -15.58
CA TRP A 52 -4.72 13.82 -16.72
C TRP A 52 -4.58 14.78 -17.90
N GLN A 53 -5.42 15.80 -17.99
CA GLN A 53 -5.22 16.91 -18.95
C GLN A 53 -3.97 17.74 -18.62
N THR A 54 -3.50 17.68 -17.37
CA THR A 54 -2.34 18.46 -16.88
C THR A 54 -1.13 17.57 -16.67
N SER A 55 -1.30 16.41 -16.06
CA SER A 55 -0.21 15.46 -15.73
C SER A 55 -0.76 14.04 -15.64
N THR A 56 -0.01 13.10 -16.21
CA THR A 56 -0.25 11.66 -16.10
C THR A 56 0.82 10.94 -15.29
N GLY A 57 1.78 11.67 -14.69
CA GLY A 57 2.94 11.08 -14.04
C GLY A 57 4.08 10.72 -15.01
N LYS A 58 3.99 11.10 -16.30
CA LYS A 58 5.00 10.80 -17.32
C LYS A 58 6.38 11.32 -16.90
N GLY A 59 7.40 10.49 -17.08
CA GLY A 59 8.79 10.85 -16.73
C GLY A 59 9.16 10.54 -15.28
N VAL A 60 8.22 10.10 -14.44
CA VAL A 60 8.48 9.71 -13.05
C VAL A 60 8.55 8.19 -12.93
N VAL A 61 9.58 7.72 -12.25
CA VAL A 61 9.72 6.31 -11.84
C VAL A 61 9.26 6.18 -10.39
N VAL A 62 8.30 5.27 -10.17
CA VAL A 62 7.84 4.85 -8.86
C VAL A 62 8.36 3.45 -8.58
N ALA A 63 9.19 3.28 -7.56
CA ALA A 63 9.58 1.95 -7.10
C ALA A 63 8.45 1.34 -6.29
N VAL A 64 8.08 0.10 -6.60
CA VAL A 64 7.13 -0.72 -5.83
C VAL A 64 7.93 -1.82 -5.16
N ILE A 65 8.19 -1.64 -3.86
CA ILE A 65 8.85 -2.61 -2.98
C ILE A 65 7.77 -3.49 -2.39
N ASP A 66 7.57 -4.67 -3.00
CA ASP A 66 6.39 -5.50 -2.73
C ASP A 66 6.63 -6.98 -3.14
N THR A 67 5.60 -7.75 -3.35
CA THR A 67 5.62 -9.19 -3.68
C THR A 67 6.10 -9.53 -5.09
N GLY A 68 6.43 -8.53 -5.90
CA GLY A 68 6.72 -8.60 -7.32
C GLY A 68 5.68 -7.84 -8.14
N VAL A 69 5.89 -7.70 -9.45
CA VAL A 69 4.90 -7.07 -10.35
C VAL A 69 4.82 -7.84 -11.66
N ASP A 70 3.65 -8.38 -11.98
CA ASP A 70 3.39 -9.08 -13.24
C ASP A 70 3.21 -8.06 -14.41
N PRO A 71 4.18 -7.93 -15.33
CA PRO A 71 4.10 -7.02 -16.45
C PRO A 71 3.16 -7.52 -17.57
N ALA A 72 2.68 -8.77 -17.48
CA ALA A 72 1.77 -9.35 -18.45
C ALA A 72 0.34 -8.90 -18.25
N ASN A 73 0.00 -8.28 -17.11
CA ASN A 73 -1.31 -7.66 -16.94
C ASN A 73 -1.52 -6.63 -18.07
N PRO A 74 -2.64 -6.72 -18.86
CA PRO A 74 -2.86 -5.87 -20.02
C PRO A 74 -2.83 -4.36 -19.73
N ASP A 75 -3.23 -3.97 -18.52
CA ASP A 75 -3.22 -2.56 -18.10
C ASP A 75 -1.84 -2.10 -17.61
N LEU A 76 -0.88 -3.01 -17.41
CA LEU A 76 0.49 -2.71 -17.02
C LEU A 76 1.51 -2.90 -18.16
N VAL A 77 1.09 -3.41 -19.32
CA VAL A 77 1.99 -3.60 -20.47
C VAL A 77 2.70 -2.30 -20.83
N GLY A 78 4.04 -2.37 -20.83
CA GLY A 78 4.92 -1.23 -21.13
C GLY A 78 5.10 -0.23 -19.99
N GLN A 79 4.50 -0.45 -18.82
CA GLN A 79 4.70 0.40 -17.64
C GLN A 79 5.78 -0.12 -16.70
N VAL A 80 5.97 -1.44 -16.64
CA VAL A 80 6.89 -2.09 -15.72
C VAL A 80 8.30 -2.14 -16.30
N LEU A 81 9.28 -1.65 -15.56
CA LEU A 81 10.71 -1.66 -15.88
C LEU A 81 11.36 -2.96 -15.39
N LYS A 82 12.62 -3.18 -15.80
CA LYS A 82 13.46 -4.18 -15.16
C LYS A 82 13.83 -3.72 -13.76
N GLY A 83 13.52 -4.53 -12.76
CA GLY A 83 13.72 -4.26 -11.36
C GLY A 83 14.78 -5.14 -10.70
N ARG A 84 14.46 -5.64 -9.50
CA ARG A 84 15.32 -6.53 -8.73
C ARG A 84 14.50 -7.55 -7.93
N ASN A 85 14.90 -8.80 -8.01
CA ASN A 85 14.44 -9.83 -7.10
C ASN A 85 15.36 -9.88 -5.86
N LEU A 86 14.77 -9.69 -4.68
CA LEU A 86 15.43 -9.85 -3.38
C LEU A 86 14.89 -11.08 -2.61
N GLU A 87 13.95 -11.80 -3.22
CA GLU A 87 13.54 -13.12 -2.75
C GLU A 87 14.55 -14.16 -3.21
N SER A 88 15.24 -14.80 -2.27
CA SER A 88 16.25 -15.79 -2.55
C SER A 88 15.76 -17.23 -2.43
N ASP A 89 14.64 -17.43 -1.74
CA ASP A 89 14.19 -18.75 -1.28
C ASP A 89 13.07 -19.31 -2.18
N ALA A 90 12.49 -18.47 -3.04
CA ALA A 90 11.45 -18.84 -4.00
C ALA A 90 11.89 -18.57 -5.43
N ALA A 91 11.51 -19.46 -6.35
CA ALA A 91 11.77 -19.32 -7.77
C ALA A 91 11.12 -18.06 -8.37
N GLY A 92 11.70 -17.56 -9.46
CA GLY A 92 11.20 -16.40 -10.19
C GLY A 92 12.14 -15.21 -10.14
N ASP A 93 11.66 -14.12 -10.71
CA ASP A 93 12.36 -12.84 -10.78
C ASP A 93 11.48 -11.70 -10.22
N GLU A 94 11.86 -10.46 -10.44
CA GLU A 94 11.10 -9.27 -10.01
C GLU A 94 9.72 -9.13 -10.67
N HIS A 95 9.51 -9.84 -11.79
CA HIS A 95 8.22 -9.88 -12.50
C HIS A 95 7.33 -11.04 -12.05
N THR A 96 7.85 -11.89 -11.17
CA THR A 96 7.09 -12.98 -10.56
C THR A 96 6.44 -12.47 -9.28
N ASP A 97 5.15 -12.21 -9.34
CA ASP A 97 4.35 -11.83 -8.19
C ASP A 97 3.69 -13.07 -7.59
N TYR A 98 4.12 -13.52 -6.39
CA TYR A 98 3.61 -14.74 -5.78
C TYR A 98 2.21 -14.58 -5.18
N ASP A 99 1.87 -13.39 -4.72
CA ASP A 99 0.65 -13.05 -4.00
C ASP A 99 -0.37 -12.31 -4.90
N GLY A 100 0.13 -11.40 -5.76
CA GLY A 100 -0.67 -10.49 -6.56
C GLY A 100 -0.77 -9.10 -5.96
N HIS A 101 -0.26 -8.89 -4.74
CA HIS A 101 -0.34 -7.62 -4.04
C HIS A 101 0.51 -6.53 -4.72
N GLY A 102 1.76 -6.83 -5.08
CA GLY A 102 2.61 -5.86 -5.77
C GLY A 102 2.09 -5.46 -7.15
N THR A 103 1.49 -6.39 -7.90
CA THR A 103 0.80 -6.10 -9.17
C THR A 103 -0.39 -5.18 -8.95
N SER A 104 -1.13 -5.37 -7.86
CA SER A 104 -2.25 -4.51 -7.44
C SER A 104 -1.78 -3.09 -7.15
N MET A 105 -0.72 -2.94 -6.37
CA MET A 105 -0.14 -1.62 -6.06
C MET A 105 0.37 -0.92 -7.33
N ALA A 106 1.08 -1.64 -8.20
CA ALA A 106 1.51 -1.12 -9.49
C ALA A 106 0.32 -0.70 -10.37
N GLY A 107 -0.78 -1.47 -10.34
CA GLY A 107 -2.03 -1.19 -11.03
C GLY A 107 -2.69 0.11 -10.55
N LEU A 108 -2.82 0.31 -9.23
CA LEU A 108 -3.33 1.54 -8.63
C LEU A 108 -2.49 2.78 -8.95
N ILE A 109 -1.17 2.59 -9.12
CA ILE A 109 -0.26 3.68 -9.47
C ILE A 109 -0.32 3.98 -10.96
N ALA A 110 -0.10 2.98 -11.85
CA ALA A 110 0.25 3.20 -13.25
C ALA A 110 -0.59 2.40 -14.26
N GLY A 111 -1.69 1.80 -13.85
CA GLY A 111 -2.62 1.12 -14.77
C GLY A 111 -3.05 2.04 -15.92
N THR A 112 -3.07 1.52 -17.14
CA THR A 112 -3.28 2.31 -18.37
C THR A 112 -4.70 2.25 -18.91
N GLY A 113 -5.56 1.39 -18.36
CA GLY A 113 -6.92 1.17 -18.83
C GLY A 113 -7.03 0.57 -20.24
N ARG A 114 -5.95 0.02 -20.78
CA ARG A 114 -5.89 -0.48 -22.18
C ARG A 114 -6.56 -1.82 -22.38
N SER A 115 -6.74 -2.61 -21.32
CA SER A 115 -7.44 -3.89 -21.42
C SER A 115 -8.87 -3.71 -21.96
N ASN A 116 -9.45 -4.79 -22.46
CA ASN A 116 -10.84 -4.79 -22.98
C ASN A 116 -11.13 -3.66 -23.98
N GLY A 117 -10.19 -3.35 -24.89
CA GLY A 117 -10.39 -2.31 -25.89
C GLY A 117 -10.42 -0.87 -25.33
N GLY A 118 -9.76 -0.61 -24.20
CA GLY A 118 -9.73 0.69 -23.54
C GLY A 118 -10.71 0.82 -22.37
N ASN A 119 -11.38 -0.28 -22.01
CA ASN A 119 -12.30 -0.35 -20.86
C ASN A 119 -11.66 -1.02 -19.63
N GLY A 120 -10.33 -1.05 -19.55
CA GLY A 120 -9.59 -1.58 -18.43
C GLY A 120 -9.55 -0.68 -17.19
N ALA A 121 -8.75 -1.07 -16.21
CA ALA A 121 -8.56 -0.28 -15.01
C ALA A 121 -7.39 0.68 -15.13
N PHE A 122 -7.63 1.92 -14.72
CA PHE A 122 -6.61 2.96 -14.66
C PHE A 122 -5.97 3.03 -13.27
N GLY A 123 -4.67 3.33 -13.23
CA GLY A 123 -4.01 3.89 -12.06
C GLY A 123 -4.13 5.40 -12.05
N LEU A 124 -3.86 6.01 -10.89
CA LEU A 124 -3.98 7.46 -10.75
C LEU A 124 -2.94 8.23 -11.57
N ALA A 125 -1.75 7.64 -11.81
CA ALA A 125 -0.66 8.19 -12.60
C ALA A 125 -0.31 7.26 -13.79
N PRO A 126 -1.20 7.13 -14.82
CA PRO A 126 -1.07 6.13 -15.88
C PRO A 126 0.12 6.33 -16.82
N GLY A 127 0.82 7.43 -16.71
CA GLY A 127 2.07 7.71 -17.45
C GLY A 127 3.35 7.42 -16.66
N ALA A 128 3.27 7.12 -15.36
CA ALA A 128 4.41 6.77 -14.53
C ALA A 128 4.99 5.40 -14.91
N LYS A 129 6.27 5.17 -14.62
CA LYS A 129 6.92 3.88 -14.76
C LYS A 129 7.10 3.20 -13.41
N ILE A 130 6.92 1.91 -13.38
CA ILE A 130 7.05 1.06 -12.19
C ILE A 130 8.41 0.38 -12.20
N LEU A 131 9.18 0.55 -11.13
CA LEU A 131 10.39 -0.20 -10.86
C LEU A 131 10.05 -1.29 -9.80
N PRO A 132 9.84 -2.54 -10.21
CA PRO A 132 9.49 -3.61 -9.28
C PRO A 132 10.69 -4.05 -8.46
N ILE A 133 10.52 -4.20 -7.16
CA ILE A 133 11.51 -4.79 -6.26
C ILE A 133 10.81 -5.85 -5.44
N ARG A 134 11.02 -7.11 -5.82
CA ARG A 134 10.38 -8.25 -5.18
C ARG A 134 11.01 -8.54 -3.83
N MET A 135 10.20 -8.44 -2.80
CA MET A 135 10.57 -8.76 -1.42
C MET A 135 10.35 -10.23 -1.11
N PRO A 136 11.05 -10.77 -0.11
CA PRO A 136 10.76 -12.10 0.41
C PRO A 136 9.32 -12.21 0.93
N GLU A 137 8.72 -13.37 0.71
CA GLU A 137 7.42 -13.70 1.29
C GLU A 137 7.52 -13.69 2.81
N SER A 138 6.72 -12.86 3.45
CA SER A 138 6.62 -12.79 4.91
C SER A 138 5.53 -13.74 5.40
N GLY A 139 5.87 -14.67 6.31
CA GLY A 139 4.88 -15.47 7.04
C GLY A 139 4.74 -16.93 6.64
N VAL A 140 5.38 -17.43 5.60
CA VAL A 140 5.38 -18.85 5.29
C VAL A 140 6.37 -19.57 6.21
N GLY A 141 5.87 -20.20 7.27
CA GLY A 141 6.64 -21.01 8.22
C GLY A 141 7.51 -20.22 9.21
N ALA A 142 7.41 -18.89 9.23
CA ALA A 142 8.17 -18.02 10.12
C ALA A 142 7.32 -17.50 11.30
N THR A 143 7.94 -17.26 12.43
CA THR A 143 7.36 -16.45 13.51
C THR A 143 7.33 -14.98 13.10
N GLN A 144 6.52 -14.14 13.78
CA GLN A 144 6.53 -12.69 13.56
C GLN A 144 7.94 -12.11 13.63
N ALA A 145 8.71 -12.46 14.67
CA ALA A 145 10.07 -11.97 14.84
C ALA A 145 11.03 -12.38 13.71
N GLU A 146 10.87 -13.58 13.12
CA GLU A 146 11.66 -14.00 11.95
C GLU A 146 11.26 -13.21 10.70
N GLY A 147 9.96 -12.94 10.52
CA GLY A 147 9.44 -12.08 9.46
C GLY A 147 10.00 -10.66 9.56
N ASP A 148 9.95 -10.06 10.75
CA ASP A 148 10.47 -8.73 11.04
C ASP A 148 11.99 -8.66 10.78
N ALA A 149 12.74 -9.64 11.26
CA ALA A 149 14.18 -9.71 11.03
C ALA A 149 14.53 -9.87 9.55
N ARG A 150 13.73 -10.64 8.78
CA ARG A 150 13.91 -10.83 7.35
C ARG A 150 13.62 -9.53 6.60
N PHE A 151 12.50 -8.88 6.89
CA PHE A 151 12.15 -7.58 6.32
C PHE A 151 13.23 -6.54 6.58
N ASN A 152 13.67 -6.42 7.84
CA ASN A 152 14.71 -5.46 8.26
C ASN A 152 16.09 -5.70 7.63
N ARG A 153 16.39 -6.91 7.17
CA ARG A 153 17.60 -7.18 6.38
C ARG A 153 17.47 -6.75 4.93
N VAL A 154 16.27 -6.89 4.35
CA VAL A 154 16.07 -6.77 2.90
C VAL A 154 15.56 -5.37 2.50
N ALA A 155 14.65 -4.78 3.27
CA ALA A 155 14.06 -3.48 2.94
C ALA A 155 15.09 -2.34 2.79
N PRO A 156 16.16 -2.25 3.62
CA PRO A 156 17.21 -1.25 3.40
C PRO A 156 17.93 -1.41 2.05
N VAL A 157 18.13 -2.65 1.60
CA VAL A 157 18.75 -2.95 0.29
C VAL A 157 17.80 -2.55 -0.83
N ALA A 158 16.51 -2.83 -0.69
CA ALA A 158 15.47 -2.47 -1.65
C ALA A 158 15.38 -0.95 -1.84
N ILE A 159 15.34 -0.19 -0.73
CA ILE A 159 15.27 1.28 -0.75
C ILE A 159 16.50 1.86 -1.46
N ARG A 160 17.72 1.42 -1.11
CA ARG A 160 18.95 1.91 -1.74
C ARG A 160 18.97 1.60 -3.24
N TYR A 161 18.58 0.38 -3.62
CA TYR A 161 18.48 0.01 -5.04
C TYR A 161 17.46 0.89 -5.80
N ALA A 162 16.30 1.17 -5.21
CA ALA A 162 15.30 2.07 -5.81
C ALA A 162 15.91 3.45 -6.14
N VAL A 163 16.64 4.03 -5.18
CA VAL A 163 17.33 5.32 -5.33
C VAL A 163 18.39 5.26 -6.43
N GLU A 164 19.25 4.23 -6.42
CA GLU A 164 20.31 4.03 -7.42
C GLU A 164 19.76 3.86 -8.84
N ARG A 165 18.51 3.37 -8.96
CA ARG A 165 17.79 3.25 -10.25
C ARG A 165 16.98 4.48 -10.61
N GLY A 166 17.10 5.57 -9.84
CA GLY A 166 16.49 6.87 -10.15
C GLY A 166 15.00 6.97 -9.81
N ALA A 167 14.48 6.07 -8.96
CA ALA A 167 13.11 6.20 -8.48
C ALA A 167 12.96 7.50 -7.67
N LYS A 168 12.04 8.36 -8.10
CA LYS A 168 11.68 9.58 -7.38
C LYS A 168 10.75 9.29 -6.21
N VAL A 169 9.88 8.32 -6.38
CA VAL A 169 8.90 7.88 -5.38
C VAL A 169 9.14 6.41 -5.08
N ILE A 170 9.15 6.06 -3.81
CA ILE A 170 9.29 4.69 -3.31
C ILE A 170 8.00 4.37 -2.55
N ASN A 171 7.24 3.39 -3.05
CA ASN A 171 6.03 2.87 -2.45
C ASN A 171 6.36 1.58 -1.71
N ILE A 172 6.03 1.51 -0.42
CA ILE A 172 6.19 0.31 0.42
C ILE A 172 4.85 0.02 1.07
N SER A 173 4.12 -0.95 0.51
CA SER A 173 2.81 -1.38 1.03
C SER A 173 2.91 -2.65 1.89
N LEU A 174 4.07 -2.89 2.46
CA LEU A 174 4.40 -3.98 3.40
C LEU A 174 4.81 -3.37 4.74
N GLY A 175 4.51 -4.07 5.83
CA GLY A 175 4.84 -3.60 7.17
C GLY A 175 5.28 -4.73 8.11
N VAL A 176 6.04 -4.35 9.14
CA VAL A 176 6.49 -5.19 10.25
C VAL A 176 6.35 -4.42 11.57
N GLU A 177 6.25 -5.16 12.70
CA GLU A 177 6.04 -4.53 14.00
C GLU A 177 7.33 -3.94 14.60
N GLU A 178 8.50 -4.42 14.19
CA GLU A 178 9.79 -3.93 14.65
C GLU A 178 10.57 -3.22 13.54
N GLY A 179 11.02 -2.00 13.80
CA GLY A 179 11.91 -1.25 12.92
C GLY A 179 13.38 -1.56 13.18
N SER A 180 14.27 -1.01 12.33
CA SER A 180 15.71 -1.16 12.51
C SER A 180 16.48 0.12 12.19
N GLN A 181 17.68 0.27 12.76
CA GLN A 181 18.57 1.39 12.42
C GLN A 181 18.96 1.35 10.93
N ALA A 182 19.19 0.16 10.36
CA ALA A 182 19.52 0.01 8.94
C ALA A 182 18.39 0.52 8.03
N LEU A 183 17.13 0.31 8.43
CA LEU A 183 15.96 0.85 7.73
C LEU A 183 15.92 2.38 7.81
N THR A 184 16.14 2.95 9.00
CA THR A 184 16.23 4.39 9.22
C THR A 184 17.34 5.03 8.37
N ASP A 185 18.51 4.41 8.33
CA ASP A 185 19.65 4.89 7.52
C ASP A 185 19.36 4.81 6.01
N ALA A 186 18.62 3.81 5.55
CA ALA A 186 18.23 3.69 4.15
C ALA A 186 17.17 4.73 3.76
N VAL A 187 16.22 5.02 4.65
CA VAL A 187 15.24 6.11 4.45
C VAL A 187 15.95 7.45 4.37
N LYS A 188 16.86 7.74 5.33
CA LYS A 188 17.66 8.97 5.29
C LYS A 188 18.45 9.08 3.97
N TYR A 189 19.10 8.01 3.54
CA TYR A 189 19.80 7.96 2.26
C TYR A 189 18.85 8.29 1.08
N ALA A 190 17.64 7.76 1.08
CA ALA A 190 16.66 8.05 0.02
C ALA A 190 16.28 9.54 -0.02
N LEU A 191 16.01 10.13 1.15
CA LEU A 191 15.70 11.54 1.27
C LEU A 191 16.87 12.45 0.82
N ASP A 192 18.09 12.14 1.26
CA ASP A 192 19.31 12.87 0.91
C ASP A 192 19.61 12.79 -0.60
N LYS A 193 19.17 11.72 -1.27
CA LYS A 193 19.29 11.54 -2.73
C LYS A 193 18.09 12.08 -3.51
N GLY A 194 17.13 12.69 -2.84
CA GLY A 194 16.00 13.35 -3.45
C GLY A 194 14.86 12.42 -3.83
N SER A 195 14.70 11.26 -3.18
CA SER A 195 13.53 10.40 -3.30
C SER A 195 12.56 10.66 -2.15
N LEU A 196 11.27 10.37 -2.35
CA LEU A 196 10.24 10.30 -1.28
C LEU A 196 9.91 8.83 -1.00
N VAL A 197 9.73 8.50 0.27
CA VAL A 197 9.32 7.17 0.71
C VAL A 197 7.92 7.27 1.32
N PHE A 198 6.96 6.58 0.73
CA PHE A 198 5.60 6.42 1.24
C PHE A 198 5.42 5.00 1.74
N ALA A 199 4.81 4.84 2.90
CA ALA A 199 4.50 3.52 3.43
C ALA A 199 3.10 3.44 4.04
N ALA A 200 2.55 2.23 3.98
CA ALA A 200 1.28 1.90 4.61
C ALA A 200 1.39 2.05 6.13
N ALA A 201 0.35 2.62 6.72
CA ALA A 201 0.28 2.81 8.18
C ALA A 201 0.01 1.51 8.94
N GLY A 202 -0.57 0.51 8.26
CA GLY A 202 -1.03 -0.74 8.84
C GLY A 202 -2.55 -0.84 8.93
N ASN A 203 -3.05 -2.08 9.10
CA ASN A 203 -4.47 -2.42 9.02
C ASN A 203 -5.02 -3.06 10.31
N SER A 204 -4.46 -2.71 11.47
CA SER A 204 -4.91 -3.19 12.79
C SER A 204 -5.59 -2.10 13.64
N GLY A 205 -6.11 -1.04 12.99
CA GLY A 205 -6.70 0.11 13.66
C GLY A 205 -8.01 -0.16 14.38
N ASP A 206 -8.73 -1.21 14.03
CA ASP A 206 -9.92 -1.74 14.74
C ASP A 206 -9.56 -2.76 15.84
N GLY A 207 -8.26 -3.07 15.97
CA GLY A 207 -7.71 -4.03 16.91
C GLY A 207 -6.65 -3.41 17.84
N ALA A 208 -5.44 -3.96 17.80
CA ALA A 208 -4.34 -3.55 18.67
C ALA A 208 -3.70 -2.22 18.29
N ASN A 209 -3.91 -1.75 17.07
CA ASN A 209 -3.34 -0.51 16.52
C ASN A 209 -1.82 -0.40 16.76
N LEU A 210 -1.09 -1.50 16.51
CA LEU A 210 0.36 -1.58 16.74
C LEU A 210 1.09 -0.78 15.65
N LEU A 211 2.05 0.04 16.08
CA LEU A 211 2.87 0.80 15.13
C LEU A 211 3.64 -0.15 14.21
N GLU A 212 3.53 0.06 12.90
CA GLU A 212 4.23 -0.71 11.88
C GLU A 212 5.31 0.10 11.18
N TYR A 213 6.36 -0.59 10.75
CA TYR A 213 7.50 -0.05 10.01
C TYR A 213 7.53 -0.61 8.58
N PRO A 214 7.87 0.21 7.57
CA PRO A 214 8.52 1.50 7.66
C PRO A 214 7.60 2.70 7.92
N GLY A 215 6.26 2.56 8.02
CA GLY A 215 5.35 3.69 8.24
C GLY A 215 5.70 4.55 9.45
N GLY A 216 6.20 3.93 10.54
CA GLY A 216 6.66 4.62 11.74
C GLY A 216 8.11 5.10 11.71
N THR A 217 8.85 4.91 10.60
CA THR A 217 10.25 5.34 10.49
C THR A 217 10.33 6.84 10.21
N PRO A 218 11.12 7.62 10.98
CA PRO A 218 11.29 9.03 10.70
C PRO A 218 11.74 9.31 9.26
N GLY A 219 11.05 10.25 8.60
CA GLY A 219 11.30 10.59 7.20
C GLY A 219 10.48 9.78 6.19
N VAL A 220 9.76 8.77 6.61
CA VAL A 220 8.75 8.08 5.79
C VAL A 220 7.43 8.83 5.88
N VAL A 221 6.76 8.96 4.75
CA VAL A 221 5.41 9.53 4.69
C VAL A 221 4.41 8.40 4.98
N GLY A 222 3.89 8.38 6.20
CA GLY A 222 2.92 7.38 6.64
C GLY A 222 1.51 7.65 6.10
N VAL A 223 0.89 6.64 5.48
CA VAL A 223 -0.39 6.80 4.78
C VAL A 223 -1.48 5.90 5.38
N GLY A 224 -2.54 6.53 5.87
CA GLY A 224 -3.77 5.88 6.31
C GLY A 224 -4.83 5.82 5.19
N ALA A 225 -5.83 4.97 5.38
CA ALA A 225 -6.92 4.77 4.43
C ALA A 225 -8.19 5.56 4.82
N ILE A 226 -8.84 6.15 3.81
CA ILE A 226 -10.18 6.74 3.94
C ILE A 226 -11.18 6.07 3.00
N GLY A 227 -12.45 6.06 3.44
CA GLY A 227 -13.57 5.55 2.68
C GLY A 227 -14.25 6.61 1.80
N HIS A 228 -15.40 6.22 1.23
CA HIS A 228 -16.24 7.07 0.36
C HIS A 228 -16.73 8.35 1.04
N ASP A 229 -16.88 8.34 2.37
CA ASP A 229 -17.31 9.48 3.20
C ASP A 229 -16.14 10.38 3.64
N ALA A 230 -14.93 10.10 3.15
CA ALA A 230 -13.68 10.78 3.50
C ALA A 230 -13.36 10.70 5.01
N LYS A 231 -13.78 9.63 5.69
CA LYS A 231 -13.36 9.29 7.04
C LYS A 231 -12.35 8.13 7.01
N LYS A 232 -11.53 8.05 8.06
CA LYS A 232 -10.64 6.91 8.29
C LYS A 232 -11.47 5.61 8.25
N THR A 233 -10.99 4.59 7.53
CA THR A 233 -11.60 3.25 7.57
C THR A 233 -11.32 2.58 8.92
N ASP A 234 -12.16 1.65 9.35
CA ASP A 234 -12.05 1.07 10.68
C ASP A 234 -10.69 0.38 10.88
N GLU A 235 -10.26 -0.41 9.89
CA GLU A 235 -8.99 -1.13 9.92
C GLU A 235 -7.75 -0.24 9.78
N SER A 236 -7.85 0.95 9.17
CA SER A 236 -6.69 1.85 9.07
C SER A 236 -6.15 2.21 10.44
N GLN A 237 -4.87 1.99 10.66
CA GLN A 237 -4.19 2.44 11.87
C GLN A 237 -4.23 3.96 12.00
N TYR A 238 -4.03 4.43 13.22
CA TYR A 238 -4.01 5.84 13.58
C TYR A 238 -2.89 6.12 14.59
N GLY A 239 -2.43 7.37 14.64
CA GLY A 239 -1.35 7.79 15.53
C GLY A 239 -0.47 8.87 14.94
N PRO A 240 0.64 9.20 15.64
CA PRO A 240 1.56 10.24 15.20
C PRO A 240 2.29 9.95 13.88
N GLN A 241 2.35 8.69 13.46
CA GLN A 241 2.95 8.25 12.20
C GLN A 241 2.11 8.57 10.96
N ILE A 242 0.85 8.98 11.12
CA ILE A 242 -0.01 9.31 9.98
C ILE A 242 0.31 10.72 9.49
N ASP A 243 0.81 10.83 8.25
CA ASP A 243 1.03 12.12 7.58
C ASP A 243 -0.10 12.46 6.63
N PHE A 244 -0.56 11.48 5.84
CA PHE A 244 -1.66 11.65 4.92
C PHE A 244 -2.65 10.50 5.01
N THR A 245 -3.83 10.75 4.42
CA THR A 245 -4.73 9.68 4.02
C THR A 245 -5.03 9.77 2.52
N ALA A 246 -5.44 8.62 1.96
CA ALA A 246 -5.93 8.53 0.60
C ALA A 246 -7.05 7.48 0.51
N PRO A 247 -7.84 7.46 -0.59
CA PRO A 247 -8.80 6.38 -0.83
C PRO A 247 -8.16 5.01 -0.67
N GLY A 248 -8.79 4.15 0.14
CA GLY A 248 -8.27 2.82 0.45
C GLY A 248 -9.37 1.82 0.80
N ILE A 249 -10.60 2.00 0.30
CA ILE A 249 -11.69 1.02 0.42
C ILE A 249 -12.34 0.77 -0.94
N ASP A 250 -12.76 -0.46 -1.20
CA ASP A 250 -13.44 -0.82 -2.45
C ASP A 250 -12.67 -0.41 -3.71
N MET A 251 -11.35 -0.56 -3.68
CA MET A 251 -10.46 -0.11 -4.75
C MET A 251 -10.44 -1.11 -5.89
N VAL A 252 -11.00 -0.76 -7.05
CA VAL A 252 -10.95 -1.57 -8.28
C VAL A 252 -9.71 -1.21 -9.08
N HIS A 253 -8.90 -2.21 -9.44
CA HIS A 253 -7.60 -2.01 -10.07
C HIS A 253 -7.13 -3.24 -10.87
N PRO A 254 -6.12 -3.11 -11.75
CA PRO A 254 -5.42 -4.22 -12.34
C PRO A 254 -4.78 -5.11 -11.27
N CYS A 255 -4.81 -6.43 -11.45
CA CYS A 255 -4.14 -7.38 -10.58
C CYS A 255 -3.74 -8.65 -11.30
N LYS A 256 -3.07 -9.58 -10.60
CA LYS A 256 -2.65 -10.88 -11.11
C LYS A 256 -3.82 -11.85 -11.24
N GLY A 257 -3.80 -12.68 -12.29
CA GLY A 257 -4.68 -13.85 -12.46
C GLY A 257 -6.13 -13.52 -12.85
N GLY A 258 -6.98 -14.54 -12.99
CA GLY A 258 -8.42 -14.45 -13.23
C GLY A 258 -8.85 -13.46 -14.31
N THR A 259 -9.70 -12.51 -13.96
CA THR A 259 -10.14 -11.41 -14.82
C THR A 259 -9.07 -10.33 -14.98
N GLN A 260 -7.95 -10.45 -14.25
CA GLN A 260 -6.88 -9.45 -14.14
C GLN A 260 -7.35 -8.11 -13.54
N LEU A 261 -8.51 -8.14 -12.86
CA LEU A 261 -9.10 -7.06 -12.10
C LEU A 261 -9.45 -7.57 -10.69
N CYS A 262 -9.07 -6.79 -9.69
CA CYS A 262 -9.37 -7.05 -8.29
C CYS A 262 -10.12 -5.88 -7.67
N LYS A 263 -10.71 -6.15 -6.51
CA LYS A 263 -11.26 -5.16 -5.61
C LYS A 263 -10.68 -5.40 -4.22
N THR A 264 -9.95 -4.43 -3.70
CA THR A 264 -9.24 -4.52 -2.42
C THR A 264 -9.58 -3.36 -1.49
N SER A 265 -9.14 -3.46 -0.25
CA SER A 265 -9.22 -2.39 0.75
C SER A 265 -7.99 -2.48 1.65
N GLY A 266 -7.48 -1.33 2.08
CA GLY A 266 -6.38 -1.24 3.02
C GLY A 266 -5.53 0.02 2.90
N THR A 267 -4.64 0.20 3.84
CA THR A 267 -3.64 1.28 3.82
C THR A 267 -2.61 1.09 2.72
N SER A 268 -2.44 -0.13 2.22
CA SER A 268 -1.63 -0.46 1.03
C SER A 268 -2.14 0.27 -0.22
N ASP A 269 -3.46 0.18 -0.48
CA ASP A 269 -4.12 0.85 -1.60
C ASP A 269 -3.99 2.38 -1.49
N ALA A 270 -4.22 2.92 -0.28
CA ALA A 270 -4.08 4.34 0.01
C ALA A 270 -2.65 4.83 -0.24
N THR A 271 -1.63 4.03 0.11
CA THR A 271 -0.21 4.35 -0.11
C THR A 271 0.11 4.41 -1.60
N ALA A 272 -0.42 3.49 -2.41
CA ALA A 272 -0.28 3.51 -3.85
C ALA A 272 -0.88 4.80 -4.45
N ILE A 273 -2.06 5.24 -3.99
CA ILE A 273 -2.69 6.49 -4.42
C ILE A 273 -1.89 7.73 -3.98
N ALA A 274 -1.34 7.74 -2.76
CA ALA A 274 -0.48 8.83 -2.29
C ALA A 274 0.83 8.92 -3.11
N SER A 275 1.46 7.78 -3.39
CA SER A 275 2.63 7.66 -4.25
C SER A 275 2.37 8.16 -5.67
N ALA A 276 1.23 7.76 -6.26
CA ALA A 276 0.80 8.24 -7.57
C ALA A 276 0.51 9.75 -7.57
N SER A 277 -0.03 10.28 -6.46
CA SER A 277 -0.26 11.72 -6.30
C SER A 277 1.06 12.52 -6.34
N ALA A 278 2.10 12.04 -5.66
CA ALA A 278 3.44 12.61 -5.74
C ALA A 278 4.00 12.55 -7.17
N ALA A 279 3.82 11.41 -7.86
CA ALA A 279 4.28 11.24 -9.24
C ALA A 279 3.60 12.22 -10.20
N LEU A 280 2.29 12.47 -10.06
CA LEU A 280 1.57 13.46 -10.86
C LEU A 280 2.14 14.87 -10.66
N ILE A 281 2.37 15.28 -9.41
CA ILE A 281 2.89 16.61 -9.07
C ILE A 281 4.32 16.75 -9.62
N TRP A 282 5.15 15.75 -9.40
CA TRP A 282 6.54 15.76 -9.86
C TRP A 282 6.68 15.80 -11.38
N SER A 283 5.83 15.05 -12.08
CA SER A 283 5.77 15.05 -13.55
C SER A 283 5.48 16.45 -14.12
N LYS A 284 4.65 17.25 -13.43
CA LYS A 284 4.37 18.63 -13.82
C LYS A 284 5.50 19.59 -13.46
N HIS A 285 6.22 19.31 -12.39
CA HIS A 285 7.27 20.16 -11.84
C HIS A 285 8.57 19.35 -11.67
N PRO A 286 9.24 18.97 -12.80
CA PRO A 286 10.36 18.03 -12.78
C PRO A 286 11.59 18.57 -12.03
N ASP A 287 11.72 19.89 -11.93
CA ASP A 287 12.82 20.58 -11.27
C ASP A 287 12.63 20.71 -9.74
N TRP A 288 11.47 20.36 -9.22
CA TRP A 288 11.25 20.39 -7.78
C TRP A 288 11.97 19.25 -7.08
N THR A 289 12.48 19.56 -5.88
CA THR A 289 13.05 18.54 -4.99
C THR A 289 11.96 17.73 -4.31
N ASN A 290 12.34 16.59 -3.72
CA ASN A 290 11.46 15.80 -2.85
C ASN A 290 10.80 16.66 -1.76
N ASN A 291 11.56 17.53 -1.10
CA ASN A 291 11.07 18.42 -0.05
C ASN A 291 9.98 19.38 -0.57
N GLN A 292 10.15 19.90 -1.76
CA GLN A 292 9.21 20.82 -2.40
C GLN A 292 7.92 20.10 -2.80
N VAL A 293 8.01 18.92 -3.40
CA VAL A 293 6.85 18.10 -3.75
C VAL A 293 6.06 17.74 -2.49
N LEU A 294 6.73 17.24 -1.45
CA LEU A 294 6.09 16.88 -0.18
C LEU A 294 5.42 18.09 0.49
N ARG A 295 6.09 19.25 0.49
CA ARG A 295 5.53 20.48 1.06
C ARG A 295 4.26 20.92 0.33
N VAL A 296 4.25 20.85 -0.98
CA VAL A 296 3.05 21.17 -1.77
C VAL A 296 1.93 20.18 -1.48
N MET A 297 2.24 18.89 -1.33
CA MET A 297 1.23 17.91 -0.89
C MET A 297 0.64 18.27 0.47
N LEU A 298 1.46 18.66 1.46
CA LEU A 298 1.04 19.09 2.81
C LEU A 298 0.17 20.35 2.75
N ASN A 299 0.56 21.34 1.97
CA ASN A 299 -0.14 22.63 1.87
C ASN A 299 -1.50 22.50 1.18
N THR A 300 -1.63 21.55 0.26
CA THR A 300 -2.85 21.33 -0.54
C THR A 300 -3.73 20.18 -0.04
N ALA A 301 -3.32 19.47 1.00
CA ALA A 301 -4.10 18.37 1.60
C ALA A 301 -5.48 18.83 2.08
N GLY A 302 -6.45 17.90 2.05
CA GLY A 302 -7.79 18.09 2.61
C GLY A 302 -7.73 17.99 4.12
N LYS A 303 -7.64 19.13 4.79
CA LYS A 303 -7.42 19.26 6.24
C LYS A 303 -8.42 18.46 7.08
N PRO A 304 -8.03 18.06 8.32
CA PRO A 304 -8.96 17.45 9.28
C PRO A 304 -10.23 18.26 9.47
N LYS A 305 -11.38 17.58 9.57
CA LYS A 305 -12.69 18.24 9.80
C LYS A 305 -12.76 19.01 11.11
N SER A 306 -11.89 18.69 12.09
CA SER A 306 -11.73 19.42 13.34
C SER A 306 -11.19 20.85 13.17
N GLY A 307 -10.67 21.20 11.99
CA GLY A 307 -9.95 22.45 11.76
C GLY A 307 -8.50 22.44 12.24
N ALA A 308 -8.04 21.36 12.85
CA ALA A 308 -6.64 21.20 13.26
C ALA A 308 -5.72 21.17 12.05
N LYS A 309 -4.46 21.60 12.24
CA LYS A 309 -3.43 21.50 11.20
C LYS A 309 -3.12 20.03 10.86
N ARG A 310 -3.17 19.18 11.86
CA ARG A 310 -2.94 17.72 11.81
C ARG A 310 -3.73 17.05 12.95
N ASP A 311 -4.19 15.81 12.74
CA ASP A 311 -4.64 14.91 13.81
C ASP A 311 -4.08 13.48 13.59
N ASP A 312 -4.33 12.59 14.55
CA ASP A 312 -3.79 11.23 14.52
C ASP A 312 -4.60 10.28 13.63
N PHE A 313 -5.75 10.70 13.10
CA PHE A 313 -6.62 9.85 12.27
C PHE A 313 -6.39 10.05 10.78
N VAL A 314 -6.14 11.28 10.36
CA VAL A 314 -5.97 11.63 8.94
C VAL A 314 -4.65 12.39 8.67
N GLY A 315 -3.81 12.56 9.65
CA GLY A 315 -2.56 13.28 9.53
C GLY A 315 -2.81 14.75 9.15
N TYR A 316 -2.05 15.26 8.19
CA TYR A 316 -2.27 16.58 7.60
C TYR A 316 -3.50 16.63 6.68
N GLY A 317 -4.12 15.48 6.42
CA GLY A 317 -5.36 15.33 5.68
C GLY A 317 -5.25 14.43 4.44
N ALA A 318 -6.35 14.35 3.69
CA ALA A 318 -6.40 13.56 2.46
C ALA A 318 -5.56 14.19 1.34
N VAL A 319 -4.82 13.37 0.59
CA VAL A 319 -4.07 13.85 -0.59
C VAL A 319 -5.02 14.44 -1.64
N ARG A 320 -4.67 15.60 -2.18
CA ARG A 320 -5.47 16.28 -3.21
C ARG A 320 -4.59 16.75 -4.38
N PRO A 321 -4.05 15.80 -5.19
CA PRO A 321 -3.17 16.14 -6.31
C PRO A 321 -3.83 17.11 -7.30
N ARG A 322 -5.14 17.06 -7.50
CA ARG A 322 -5.86 18.01 -8.34
C ARG A 322 -5.65 19.47 -7.90
N ILE A 323 -5.66 19.72 -6.61
CA ILE A 323 -5.42 21.07 -6.08
C ILE A 323 -3.94 21.45 -6.25
N ALA A 324 -3.02 20.53 -5.93
CA ALA A 324 -1.60 20.73 -6.10
C ALA A 324 -1.21 21.01 -7.57
N LEU A 325 -1.84 20.31 -8.52
CA LEU A 325 -1.62 20.53 -9.95
C LEU A 325 -2.16 21.89 -10.42
N LYS A 326 -3.28 22.35 -9.87
CA LYS A 326 -3.94 23.59 -10.30
C LYS A 326 -3.37 24.83 -9.60
N THR A 327 -3.15 24.72 -8.30
CA THR A 327 -2.76 25.84 -7.43
C THR A 327 -1.81 25.32 -6.35
N PRO A 328 -0.54 25.02 -6.71
CA PRO A 328 0.44 24.41 -5.80
C PRO A 328 0.82 25.31 -4.62
N GLY A 329 0.72 26.62 -4.80
CA GLY A 329 1.28 27.59 -3.86
C GLY A 329 2.80 27.65 -3.92
N ASP A 330 3.41 28.19 -2.87
CA ASP A 330 4.87 28.26 -2.74
C ASP A 330 5.43 26.88 -2.36
N PRO A 331 6.32 26.28 -3.18
CA PRO A 331 6.97 25.02 -2.85
C PRO A 331 8.01 25.14 -1.72
N GLY A 332 8.40 26.36 -1.35
CA GLY A 332 9.34 26.66 -0.28
C GLY A 332 10.77 26.21 -0.55
N PRO A 333 11.66 26.24 0.47
CA PRO A 333 13.06 25.93 0.31
C PRO A 333 13.29 24.47 -0.10
N PRO A 334 14.21 24.22 -1.07
CA PRO A 334 14.43 22.89 -1.63
C PRO A 334 15.16 21.93 -0.68
N ASP A 335 15.91 22.46 0.28
CA ASP A 335 16.81 21.72 1.18
C ASP A 335 16.22 21.46 2.57
N VAL A 336 15.00 21.94 2.83
CA VAL A 336 14.33 21.78 4.15
C VAL A 336 13.25 20.73 4.07
N TYR A 337 13.44 19.62 4.78
CA TYR A 337 12.40 18.57 4.92
C TYR A 337 11.18 19.12 5.68
N PRO A 338 9.96 18.96 5.16
CA PRO A 338 8.80 19.70 5.69
C PRO A 338 8.11 19.05 6.89
N LEU A 339 8.33 17.75 7.17
CA LEU A 339 7.74 17.07 8.33
C LEU A 339 8.66 17.19 9.55
N PRO A 340 8.10 17.28 10.77
CA PRO A 340 8.88 17.52 11.98
C PRO A 340 9.56 16.27 12.58
N ASP A 341 9.16 15.09 12.16
CA ASP A 341 9.55 13.78 12.72
C ASP A 341 11.04 13.51 12.55
N LEU A 342 11.62 13.79 11.37
CA LEU A 342 13.04 13.62 11.10
C LEU A 342 13.89 14.47 12.03
N ALA A 343 13.59 15.78 12.13
CA ALA A 343 14.30 16.69 13.03
C ALA A 343 14.09 16.32 14.51
N ALA A 344 12.95 15.74 14.88
CA ALA A 344 12.68 15.26 16.23
C ALA A 344 13.49 14.01 16.56
N ALA A 345 13.67 13.10 15.60
CA ALA A 345 14.50 11.91 15.74
C ALA A 345 16.00 12.27 15.88
N GLU A 346 16.49 13.18 15.08
CA GLU A 346 17.88 13.67 15.16
C GLU A 346 18.20 14.29 16.53
N ARG A 347 17.26 15.03 17.13
CA ARG A 347 17.44 15.59 18.49
C ARG A 347 17.45 14.54 19.61
N LYS A 348 16.81 13.39 19.38
CA LYS A 348 16.77 12.29 20.37
C LYS A 348 18.00 11.39 20.29
N SER A 349 18.72 11.39 19.17
CA SER A 349 19.98 10.66 19.04
C SER A 349 21.04 11.32 19.92
N PRO A 350 21.75 10.56 20.80
CA PRO A 350 22.81 11.17 21.61
C PRO A 350 23.86 11.74 20.67
N SER A 351 24.07 13.07 20.78
CA SER A 351 25.07 13.80 20.01
C SER A 351 26.42 13.11 20.20
N ALA A 352 27.01 12.61 19.13
CA ALA A 352 28.43 12.27 19.12
C ALA A 352 29.17 13.53 19.58
N SER A 353 29.92 13.44 20.70
CA SER A 353 30.70 14.51 21.28
C SER A 353 31.46 15.23 20.21
N PRO A 354 31.51 16.57 20.21
CA PRO A 354 32.24 17.32 19.22
C PRO A 354 33.71 16.91 19.29
N LYS A 355 34.28 16.52 18.14
CA LYS A 355 35.67 16.24 17.95
C LYS A 355 36.46 17.50 18.38
N PRO A 356 37.43 17.42 19.30
CA PRO A 356 38.17 18.63 19.70
C PRO A 356 38.86 19.22 18.48
N SER A 357 38.55 20.48 18.20
CA SER A 357 39.30 21.30 17.23
C SER A 357 40.73 21.37 17.69
N LYS A 358 41.69 20.94 16.85
CA LYS A 358 43.09 21.24 16.99
C LYS A 358 43.27 22.77 16.93
N ALA A 359 43.55 23.38 18.08
CA ALA A 359 44.12 24.69 18.13
C ALA A 359 45.59 24.56 17.77
N THR A 360 45.97 25.13 16.66
CA THR A 360 47.37 25.51 16.34
C THR A 360 47.71 26.77 17.10
N GLY A 361 48.71 26.71 17.92
CA GLY A 361 49.31 27.88 18.60
C GLY A 361 50.65 27.50 19.17
N ASP A 362 51.70 27.97 18.46
CA ASP A 362 53.10 27.91 18.84
C ASP A 362 53.40 28.72 20.14
N SER A 363 54.28 28.25 20.96
CA SER A 363 55.52 28.90 21.41
C SER A 363 55.98 28.46 22.78
N GLU A 364 57.17 27.89 22.75
CA GLU A 364 58.38 28.10 23.57
C GLU A 364 58.35 28.08 25.10
N ASN A 365 59.08 27.14 25.59
CA ASN A 365 60.26 27.16 26.47
C ASN A 365 60.10 27.40 27.97
N SER A 366 60.53 26.50 28.76
CA SER A 366 61.59 26.55 29.78
C SER A 366 61.37 25.56 30.96
N ASP A 367 62.38 24.68 31.08
CA ASP A 367 63.02 24.16 32.30
C ASP A 367 62.25 23.65 33.54
N LYS A 368 62.37 22.40 33.72
CA LYS A 368 62.73 21.46 34.83
C LYS A 368 63.05 22.06 36.24
N PRO A 369 63.15 21.24 37.36
CA PRO A 369 62.55 19.94 37.68
C PRO A 369 62.06 19.80 39.13
N ALA A 370 61.62 18.60 39.45
CA ALA A 370 61.76 17.82 40.69
C ALA A 370 60.63 17.72 41.70
N ALA A 371 60.29 16.47 41.88
CA ALA A 371 60.29 15.65 43.09
C ALA A 371 58.98 15.35 43.82
N ALA A 372 58.79 14.01 43.88
CA ALA A 372 58.36 13.22 45.00
C ALA A 372 56.88 13.11 45.38
N ALA A 373 56.42 11.86 45.22
CA ALA A 373 55.31 11.23 45.95
C ALA A 373 55.58 11.23 47.48
N PRO A 374 54.59 10.95 48.32
CA PRO A 374 53.97 9.63 48.44
C PRO A 374 52.48 9.60 48.83
N ALA A 375 51.86 8.48 48.59
CA ALA A 375 50.66 8.03 49.30
C ALA A 375 51.01 7.68 50.78
N PRO A 376 50.08 7.51 51.72
CA PRO A 376 49.06 6.46 51.68
C PRO A 376 47.75 6.71 52.46
N ALA A 377 46.78 5.83 52.21
CA ALA A 377 45.86 5.10 53.12
C ALA A 377 44.98 5.89 54.12
N SER A 378 43.68 5.64 54.17
CA SER A 378 42.96 4.61 54.87
C SER A 378 41.48 4.96 55.00
N ALA A 379 40.67 4.05 54.63
CA ALA A 379 39.49 3.49 55.27
C ALA A 379 38.61 4.31 56.19
N SER A 380 37.32 4.30 55.91
CA SER A 380 36.30 3.75 56.79
C SER A 380 34.92 3.70 56.10
N ASP A 381 34.37 2.53 56.12
CA ASP A 381 32.98 2.08 56.25
C ASP A 381 31.89 3.12 56.35
N ASP A 382 30.83 2.94 55.54
CA ASP A 382 29.47 2.67 56.11
C ASP A 382 28.51 2.08 55.04
N SER A 383 28.22 0.84 55.31
CA SER A 383 26.97 0.08 55.31
C SER A 383 25.82 0.42 54.34
N ASN A 384 25.56 -0.58 53.48
CA ASN A 384 24.29 -1.25 53.27
C ASN A 384 22.99 -0.42 53.21
N ASN A 385 22.45 -0.30 51.99
CA ASN A 385 21.00 -0.43 51.76
C ASN A 385 20.59 -0.75 50.29
N THR A 386 21.48 -1.20 49.44
CA THR A 386 21.15 -1.45 48.02
C THR A 386 20.50 -2.81 47.77
N GLY A 387 20.60 -3.74 48.70
CA GLY A 387 20.05 -5.10 48.59
C GLY A 387 18.53 -5.22 48.79
N LEU A 388 17.91 -4.28 49.54
CA LEU A 388 16.48 -4.38 49.85
C LEU A 388 15.56 -3.93 48.72
N TRP A 389 16.02 -3.03 47.85
CA TRP A 389 15.23 -2.52 46.72
C TRP A 389 15.23 -3.43 45.51
N ILE A 390 16.28 -4.22 45.29
CA ILE A 390 16.36 -5.19 44.21
C ILE A 390 15.41 -6.39 44.48
N GLY A 391 15.28 -6.82 45.76
CA GLY A 391 14.34 -7.89 46.11
C GLY A 391 12.87 -7.53 45.94
N LEU A 392 12.51 -6.28 46.19
CA LEU A 392 11.12 -5.80 46.05
C LEU A 392 10.74 -5.57 44.55
N GLY A 393 11.69 -5.16 43.70
CA GLY A 393 11.46 -4.96 42.25
C GLY A 393 11.17 -6.28 41.55
N ILE A 394 11.94 -7.34 41.82
CA ILE A 394 11.76 -8.66 41.18
C ILE A 394 10.44 -9.31 41.65
N GLY A 395 10.06 -9.16 42.89
CA GLY A 395 8.78 -9.67 43.41
C GLY A 395 7.56 -9.01 42.78
N ALA A 396 7.63 -7.71 42.51
CA ALA A 396 6.53 -6.95 41.90
C ALA A 396 6.37 -7.33 40.39
N LEU A 397 7.46 -7.52 39.67
CA LEU A 397 7.42 -7.97 38.26
C LEU A 397 6.89 -9.40 38.10
N ALA A 398 7.23 -10.31 39.02
CA ALA A 398 6.70 -11.67 39.02
C ALA A 398 5.18 -11.72 39.30
N LEU A 399 4.67 -10.87 40.19
CA LEU A 399 3.23 -10.78 40.47
C LEU A 399 2.43 -10.15 39.35
N ILE A 400 3.00 -9.16 38.64
CA ILE A 400 2.37 -8.55 37.47
C ILE A 400 2.35 -9.54 36.29
N GLY A 401 3.43 -10.30 36.08
CA GLY A 401 3.48 -11.35 35.07
C GLY A 401 2.48 -12.47 35.31
N ALA A 402 2.31 -12.93 36.55
CA ALA A 402 1.34 -13.95 36.92
C ALA A 402 -0.13 -13.46 36.79
N ALA A 403 -0.40 -12.21 37.09
CA ALA A 403 -1.72 -11.62 36.93
C ALA A 403 -2.09 -11.45 35.43
N SER A 404 -1.14 -11.03 34.63
CA SER A 404 -1.33 -10.87 33.18
C SER A 404 -1.58 -12.22 32.49
N ALA A 405 -0.79 -13.25 32.82
CA ALA A 405 -0.99 -14.60 32.28
C ALA A 405 -2.33 -15.20 32.72
N GLY A 406 -2.78 -14.95 33.96
CA GLY A 406 -4.08 -15.36 34.45
C GLY A 406 -5.26 -14.73 33.71
N LEU A 407 -5.15 -13.46 33.37
CA LEU A 407 -6.18 -12.73 32.61
C LEU A 407 -6.27 -13.23 31.16
N VAL A 408 -5.15 -13.45 30.48
CA VAL A 408 -5.11 -13.97 29.12
C VAL A 408 -5.67 -15.39 29.03
N LEU A 409 -5.31 -16.28 29.99
CA LEU A 409 -5.87 -17.63 30.05
C LEU A 409 -7.37 -17.65 30.36
N ARG A 410 -7.85 -16.73 31.19
CA ARG A 410 -9.29 -16.59 31.52
C ARG A 410 -10.09 -16.08 30.31
N ASP A 411 -9.53 -15.14 29.54
CA ASP A 411 -10.16 -14.61 28.33
C ASP A 411 -10.20 -15.66 27.21
N ARG A 412 -9.13 -16.40 27.00
CA ARG A 412 -9.10 -17.56 26.08
C ARG A 412 -10.13 -18.62 26.42
N ARG A 413 -10.30 -18.96 27.73
CA ARG A 413 -11.33 -19.91 28.19
C ARG A 413 -12.74 -19.38 27.98
N ARG A 414 -12.97 -18.07 28.15
CA ARG A 414 -14.29 -17.45 27.88
C ARG A 414 -14.61 -17.45 26.39
N LYS A 415 -13.66 -17.17 25.50
CA LYS A 415 -13.84 -17.22 24.04
C LYS A 415 -14.10 -18.65 23.54
N SER A 416 -13.43 -19.66 24.10
CA SER A 416 -13.70 -21.06 23.78
C SER A 416 -15.07 -21.53 24.28
N ALA A 417 -15.53 -21.06 25.44
CA ALA A 417 -16.86 -21.38 25.95
C ALA A 417 -17.98 -20.67 25.18
N ALA A 418 -17.75 -19.44 24.70
CA ALA A 418 -18.68 -18.70 23.86
C ALA A 418 -18.82 -19.33 22.45
N ALA A 419 -17.72 -19.85 21.89
CA ALA A 419 -17.75 -20.58 20.63
C ALA A 419 -18.51 -21.93 20.70
N ALA A 420 -18.56 -22.55 21.90
CA ALA A 420 -19.32 -23.79 22.11
C ALA A 420 -20.82 -23.56 22.38
N ALA A 421 -21.24 -22.33 22.62
CA ALA A 421 -22.63 -21.98 22.99
C ALA A 421 -23.42 -21.28 21.87
N SER A 422 -22.86 -21.11 20.66
CA SER A 422 -23.59 -20.54 19.53
C SER A 422 -24.52 -21.58 18.91
N PRO A 423 -25.83 -21.32 18.78
CA PRO A 423 -26.74 -22.22 18.07
C PRO A 423 -26.33 -22.27 16.60
N ALA A 424 -26.23 -23.49 16.05
CA ALA A 424 -25.99 -23.71 14.64
C ALA A 424 -27.13 -23.09 13.82
N TYR A 425 -26.82 -22.04 13.09
CA TYR A 425 -27.71 -21.55 12.04
C TYR A 425 -27.76 -22.60 10.92
N PRO A 426 -28.94 -22.91 10.37
CA PRO A 426 -29.06 -23.81 9.22
C PRO A 426 -28.26 -23.19 8.05
N HIS A 427 -27.38 -24.00 7.47
CA HIS A 427 -26.64 -23.64 6.28
C HIS A 427 -27.62 -23.24 5.18
N GLN A 428 -27.62 -21.96 4.81
CA GLN A 428 -28.21 -21.57 3.54
C GLN A 428 -27.35 -22.16 2.41
N PRO A 429 -27.96 -22.76 1.39
CA PRO A 429 -27.21 -23.18 0.22
C PRO A 429 -26.51 -21.96 -0.41
N PRO A 430 -25.28 -22.12 -0.92
CA PRO A 430 -24.58 -21.02 -1.57
C PRO A 430 -25.41 -20.50 -2.74
N TYR A 431 -25.55 -19.18 -2.80
CA TYR A 431 -26.15 -18.50 -3.95
C TYR A 431 -25.38 -18.90 -5.22
N PRO A 432 -26.06 -19.27 -6.32
CA PRO A 432 -25.38 -19.58 -7.56
C PRO A 432 -24.63 -18.34 -8.04
N ASN A 433 -23.33 -18.50 -8.28
CA ASN A 433 -22.48 -17.49 -8.86
C ASN A 433 -22.97 -17.18 -10.29
N PRO A 434 -23.44 -15.96 -10.61
CA PRO A 434 -23.97 -15.65 -11.92
C PRO A 434 -22.96 -15.73 -13.07
N TYR A 435 -21.68 -16.01 -12.77
CA TYR A 435 -20.59 -16.07 -13.74
C TYR A 435 -20.03 -17.47 -13.99
N GLN A 436 -20.62 -18.53 -13.44
CA GLN A 436 -20.25 -19.89 -13.84
C GLN A 436 -20.95 -20.26 -15.14
N GLN A 437 -20.21 -20.25 -16.25
CA GLN A 437 -20.66 -20.86 -17.49
C GLN A 437 -20.77 -22.37 -17.29
N PRO A 438 -21.84 -23.02 -17.80
CA PRO A 438 -21.95 -24.48 -17.77
C PRO A 438 -20.77 -25.11 -18.52
N GLN A 439 -20.03 -25.99 -17.86
CA GLN A 439 -19.04 -26.80 -18.55
C GLN A 439 -19.78 -27.75 -19.53
N PRO A 440 -19.22 -27.94 -20.75
CA PRO A 440 -19.79 -28.94 -21.68
C PRO A 440 -19.74 -30.32 -21.04
N GLN A 441 -20.89 -30.96 -20.93
CA GLN A 441 -20.96 -32.36 -20.52
C GLN A 441 -20.23 -33.19 -21.58
N HIS A 442 -19.20 -33.90 -21.18
CA HIS A 442 -18.59 -34.96 -21.97
C HIS A 442 -19.63 -36.02 -22.26
N GLN A 443 -20.14 -36.05 -23.48
CA GLN A 443 -20.93 -37.18 -23.97
C GLN A 443 -20.04 -38.42 -24.02
N ALA A 444 -20.47 -39.48 -23.40
CA ALA A 444 -19.82 -40.78 -23.50
C ALA A 444 -19.78 -41.25 -24.97
N PRO A 445 -18.70 -41.87 -25.44
CA PRO A 445 -18.61 -42.38 -26.81
C PRO A 445 -19.68 -43.46 -27.04
N PRO A 446 -20.25 -43.53 -28.26
CA PRO A 446 -21.24 -44.55 -28.59
C PRO A 446 -20.60 -45.94 -28.56
N PRO A 447 -21.38 -47.00 -28.23
CA PRO A 447 -20.90 -48.37 -28.19
C PRO A 447 -20.45 -48.84 -29.58
N PRO A 448 -19.47 -49.77 -29.70
CA PRO A 448 -19.01 -50.30 -30.96
C PRO A 448 -20.10 -51.12 -31.66
N PHE A 449 -20.18 -50.91 -32.98
CA PHE A 449 -21.09 -51.68 -33.86
C PHE A 449 -20.85 -53.18 -33.74
N GLY A 450 -21.90 -53.96 -33.50
CA GLY A 450 -21.87 -55.41 -33.54
C GLY A 450 -21.64 -55.93 -34.99
N PRO A 451 -21.17 -57.18 -35.15
CA PRO A 451 -20.90 -57.76 -36.44
C PRO A 451 -22.16 -57.93 -37.32
N PRO A 452 -22.04 -57.82 -38.65
CA PRO A 452 -23.19 -57.97 -39.56
C PRO A 452 -23.73 -59.40 -39.56
N PRO A 453 -25.04 -59.60 -39.83
CA PRO A 453 -25.62 -60.93 -39.93
C PRO A 453 -25.12 -61.69 -41.17
N PRO A 454 -25.05 -63.05 -41.11
CA PRO A 454 -24.59 -63.85 -42.25
C PRO A 454 -25.59 -63.78 -43.43
N ALA A 455 -25.05 -63.70 -44.65
CA ALA A 455 -25.80 -63.69 -45.86
C ALA A 455 -26.51 -65.07 -46.09
N ALA A 456 -27.77 -65.06 -46.46
CA ALA A 456 -28.53 -66.19 -46.98
C ALA A 456 -28.29 -66.42 -48.45
#